data_661dedb5d38a3192c0ce4618aa4b4ae7
#
_entry.id   661dedb5d38a3192c0ce4618aa4b4ae7
#
_cell.length_a   1.000
_cell.length_b   1.000
_cell.length_c   1.000
_cell.angle_alpha   90.00
_cell.angle_beta   90.00
_cell.angle_gamma   90.00
#
_symmetry.space_group_name_H-M   'P 1'
#
loop_
_entity.id
_entity.type
_entity.pdbx_description
1 polymer ?
#
loop_
_entity_poly.entity_id
_entity_poly.type
_entity_poly.pdbx_seq_one_letter_code
_entity_poly.pdbx_strand_id
1 'polypeptide(L)'
;MKKYLFILSILFLGVGLTAAQTNQKIGYVDSQVILTQWSEAIKAQGDLDALTNKWSSQLDSMTQAYQQKANDYQKQLNTMPEDKKLAAQQDLVQMEQNIMNFRKEKFAQGTGEIYKKNDEIFAPIKDKIYDAIGKVAKEEGMNFIFDKSGDIILLYADSAFDVTYKVLDKLKRGS
;
A
#
# COMPACT_ATOMS: atom_id res chain seq x y z
N MET A 1 38.38 -39.03 -53.56
CA MET A 1 38.47 -37.70 -52.89
C MET A 1 37.09 -37.01 -52.74
N LYS A 2 36.23 -37.01 -53.74
CA LYS A 2 34.91 -36.35 -53.62
C LYS A 2 33.95 -36.94 -52.57
N LYS A 3 34.03 -38.23 -52.25
CA LYS A 3 33.16 -38.90 -51.26
C LYS A 3 33.48 -38.52 -49.81
N TYR A 4 34.73 -38.19 -49.48
CA TYR A 4 35.14 -37.78 -48.13
C TYR A 4 34.82 -36.32 -47.85
N LEU A 5 34.76 -35.50 -48.92
CA LEU A 5 34.34 -34.09 -48.78
C LEU A 5 32.86 -33.95 -48.39
N PHE A 6 32.02 -34.88 -48.87
CA PHE A 6 30.59 -34.89 -48.52
C PHE A 6 30.29 -35.33 -47.07
N ILE A 7 31.09 -36.26 -46.54
CA ILE A 7 31.02 -36.74 -45.17
C ILE A 7 31.49 -35.65 -44.20
N LEU A 8 32.52 -34.88 -44.54
CA LEU A 8 33.02 -33.77 -43.75
C LEU A 8 32.02 -32.61 -43.66
N SER A 9 31.24 -32.38 -44.73
CA SER A 9 30.19 -31.34 -44.79
C SER A 9 28.98 -31.65 -43.89
N ILE A 10 28.62 -32.92 -43.72
CA ILE A 10 27.51 -33.36 -42.86
C ILE A 10 27.91 -33.27 -41.39
N LEU A 11 29.17 -33.47 -41.04
CA LEU A 11 29.65 -33.35 -39.66
C LEU A 11 29.69 -31.88 -39.17
N PHE A 12 29.74 -30.89 -40.07
CA PHE A 12 29.78 -29.46 -39.72
C PHE A 12 28.38 -28.87 -39.55
N LEU A 13 27.34 -29.52 -40.08
CA LEU A 13 25.93 -29.02 -39.93
C LEU A 13 25.29 -29.44 -38.60
N GLY A 14 25.93 -30.33 -37.80
CA GLY A 14 25.37 -30.82 -36.53
C GLY A 14 25.67 -29.96 -35.28
N VAL A 15 26.50 -28.91 -35.40
CA VAL A 15 26.99 -28.15 -34.23
C VAL A 15 26.21 -26.83 -33.95
N GLY A 16 25.15 -26.54 -34.75
CA GLY A 16 24.56 -25.21 -34.82
C GLY A 16 23.25 -24.98 -34.09
N LEU A 17 22.69 -25.93 -33.33
CA LEU A 17 21.37 -25.77 -32.69
C LEU A 17 21.38 -26.13 -31.20
N THR A 18 22.38 -25.67 -30.46
CA THR A 18 22.12 -25.46 -29.03
C THR A 18 21.34 -24.14 -28.94
N ALA A 19 19.99 -24.24 -29.05
CA ALA A 19 19.15 -23.17 -28.60
C ALA A 19 19.58 -22.84 -27.17
N ALA A 20 20.18 -21.68 -26.99
CA ALA A 20 20.46 -21.15 -25.66
C ALA A 20 19.11 -20.99 -24.97
N GLN A 21 18.69 -22.05 -24.28
CA GLN A 21 17.56 -21.97 -23.36
C GLN A 21 18.02 -21.02 -22.25
N THR A 22 17.68 -19.75 -22.39
CA THR A 22 17.87 -18.81 -21.30
C THR A 22 17.00 -19.29 -20.16
N ASN A 23 17.60 -20.01 -19.21
CA ASN A 23 16.93 -20.40 -17.97
C ASN A 23 16.51 -19.11 -17.26
N GLN A 24 15.25 -18.73 -17.43
CA GLN A 24 14.68 -17.61 -16.72
C GLN A 24 14.59 -17.97 -15.24
N LYS A 25 15.31 -17.22 -14.41
CA LYS A 25 15.27 -17.39 -12.96
C LYS A 25 14.19 -16.48 -12.39
N ILE A 26 13.21 -17.09 -11.72
CA ILE A 26 12.08 -16.41 -11.12
C ILE A 26 12.22 -16.51 -9.60
N GLY A 27 12.06 -15.39 -8.91
CA GLY A 27 12.00 -15.33 -7.46
C GLY A 27 10.69 -14.73 -6.96
N TYR A 28 10.55 -14.67 -5.65
CA TYR A 28 9.43 -14.00 -5.03
C TYR A 28 9.84 -13.30 -3.74
N VAL A 29 9.04 -12.31 -3.36
CA VAL A 29 9.08 -11.61 -2.08
C VAL A 29 7.73 -11.69 -1.39
N ASP A 30 7.74 -11.46 -0.10
CA ASP A 30 6.55 -11.17 0.71
C ASP A 30 6.63 -9.71 1.15
N SER A 31 5.94 -8.83 0.42
CA SER A 31 5.97 -7.39 0.74
C SER A 31 5.31 -7.09 2.08
N GLN A 32 4.36 -7.91 2.53
CA GLN A 32 3.76 -7.75 3.85
C GLN A 32 4.77 -7.98 4.98
N VAL A 33 5.64 -8.99 4.83
CA VAL A 33 6.75 -9.23 5.77
C VAL A 33 7.71 -8.04 5.78
N ILE A 34 8.04 -7.49 4.61
CA ILE A 34 8.90 -6.32 4.51
C ILE A 34 8.28 -5.12 5.22
N LEU A 35 7.02 -4.80 4.95
CA LEU A 35 6.30 -3.67 5.54
C LEU A 35 6.19 -3.78 7.07
N THR A 36 6.03 -4.99 7.60
CA THR A 36 5.89 -5.23 9.04
C THR A 36 7.21 -5.32 9.80
N GLN A 37 8.36 -5.47 9.09
CA GLN A 37 9.67 -5.65 9.73
C GLN A 37 10.69 -4.56 9.40
N TRP A 38 10.40 -3.68 8.44
CA TRP A 38 11.26 -2.57 8.11
C TRP A 38 10.87 -1.33 8.91
N SER A 39 11.82 -0.78 9.67
CA SER A 39 11.56 0.32 10.62
C SER A 39 10.95 1.58 10.00
N GLU A 40 11.36 1.93 8.76
CA GLU A 40 10.79 3.08 8.06
C GLU A 40 9.34 2.84 7.66
N ALA A 41 8.97 1.61 7.23
CA ALA A 41 7.60 1.26 6.91
C ALA A 41 6.71 1.23 8.17
N ILE A 42 7.23 0.67 9.27
CA ILE A 42 6.54 0.69 10.58
C ILE A 42 6.28 2.13 11.04
N LYS A 43 7.28 3.01 10.89
CA LYS A 43 7.11 4.42 11.22
C LYS A 43 6.06 5.08 10.33
N ALA A 44 6.10 4.85 9.02
CA ALA A 44 5.12 5.38 8.07
C ALA A 44 3.69 4.95 8.43
N GLN A 45 3.49 3.67 8.80
CA GLN A 45 2.20 3.18 9.29
C GLN A 45 1.79 3.89 10.58
N GLY A 46 2.70 4.04 11.53
CA GLY A 46 2.42 4.76 12.79
C GLY A 46 2.04 6.23 12.57
N ASP A 47 2.69 6.93 11.62
CA ASP A 47 2.35 8.30 11.26
C ASP A 47 0.93 8.39 10.65
N LEU A 48 0.54 7.42 9.80
CA LEU A 48 -0.81 7.34 9.22
C LEU A 48 -1.86 7.01 10.29
N ASP A 49 -1.57 6.08 11.18
CA ASP A 49 -2.47 5.69 12.28
C ASP A 49 -2.69 6.86 13.24
N ALA A 50 -1.64 7.60 13.58
CA ALA A 50 -1.74 8.78 14.43
C ALA A 50 -2.63 9.87 13.81
N LEU A 51 -2.50 10.08 12.49
CA LEU A 51 -3.34 11.03 11.75
C LEU A 51 -4.81 10.57 11.73
N THR A 52 -5.04 9.29 11.46
CA THR A 52 -6.39 8.68 11.46
C THR A 52 -7.06 8.81 12.82
N ASN A 53 -6.32 8.49 13.89
CA ASN A 53 -6.82 8.59 15.25
C ASN A 53 -7.14 10.05 15.63
N LYS A 54 -6.31 11.01 15.20
CA LYS A 54 -6.57 12.44 15.41
C LYS A 54 -7.89 12.86 14.76
N TRP A 55 -8.12 12.49 13.51
CA TRP A 55 -9.37 12.86 12.81
C TRP A 55 -10.59 12.15 13.37
N SER A 56 -10.46 10.87 13.75
CA SER A 56 -11.53 10.12 14.42
C SER A 56 -11.91 10.78 15.74
N SER A 57 -10.95 11.13 16.59
CA SER A 57 -11.20 11.82 17.84
C SER A 57 -11.85 13.21 17.65
N GLN A 58 -11.47 13.91 16.58
CA GLN A 58 -12.09 15.19 16.23
C GLN A 58 -13.55 15.02 15.79
N LEU A 59 -13.84 14.00 14.97
CA LEU A 59 -15.20 13.66 14.54
C LEU A 59 -16.07 13.25 15.73
N ASP A 60 -15.52 12.46 16.65
CA ASP A 60 -16.23 12.06 17.88
C ASP A 60 -16.53 13.28 18.74
N SER A 61 -15.59 14.19 18.91
CA SER A 61 -15.80 15.44 19.67
C SER A 61 -16.90 16.32 19.04
N MET A 62 -16.92 16.45 17.71
CA MET A 62 -17.97 17.17 17.00
C MET A 62 -19.34 16.51 17.20
N THR A 63 -19.39 15.16 17.14
CA THR A 63 -20.62 14.39 17.33
C THR A 63 -21.15 14.52 18.74
N GLN A 64 -20.27 14.45 19.75
CA GLN A 64 -20.64 14.62 21.15
C GLN A 64 -21.17 16.04 21.43
N ALA A 65 -20.52 17.07 20.89
CA ALA A 65 -20.99 18.45 21.01
C ALA A 65 -22.38 18.66 20.39
N TYR A 66 -22.62 18.06 19.22
CA TYR A 66 -23.93 18.07 18.57
C TYR A 66 -24.99 17.38 19.45
N GLN A 67 -24.70 16.16 19.94
CA GLN A 67 -25.63 15.41 20.78
C GLN A 67 -25.97 16.16 22.06
N GLN A 68 -24.98 16.76 22.72
CA GLN A 68 -25.21 17.55 23.93
C GLN A 68 -26.10 18.74 23.61
N LYS A 69 -25.83 19.49 22.56
CA LYS A 69 -26.62 20.64 22.15
C LYS A 69 -28.06 20.27 21.74
N ALA A 70 -28.23 19.17 21.03
CA ALA A 70 -29.53 18.62 20.68
C ALA A 70 -30.35 18.25 21.92
N ASN A 71 -29.70 17.58 22.88
CA ASN A 71 -30.34 17.23 24.16
C ASN A 71 -30.78 18.50 24.97
N ASP A 72 -29.91 19.51 25.02
CA ASP A 72 -30.21 20.77 25.73
C ASP A 72 -31.31 21.53 25.04
N TYR A 73 -31.33 21.56 23.70
CA TYR A 73 -32.44 22.10 22.93
C TYR A 73 -33.76 21.42 23.26
N GLN A 74 -33.81 20.08 23.28
CA GLN A 74 -35.01 19.31 23.62
C GLN A 74 -35.52 19.60 25.03
N LYS A 75 -34.65 19.73 26.03
CA LYS A 75 -35.03 20.07 27.41
C LYS A 75 -35.65 21.46 27.54
N GLN A 76 -35.20 22.40 26.73
CA GLN A 76 -35.62 23.81 26.78
C GLN A 76 -36.72 24.14 25.79
N LEU A 77 -37.13 23.22 24.93
CA LEU A 77 -38.02 23.48 23.79
C LEU A 77 -39.32 24.17 24.19
N ASN A 78 -39.94 23.80 25.32
CA ASN A 78 -41.24 24.33 25.78
C ASN A 78 -41.14 25.71 26.46
N THR A 79 -39.95 26.11 26.88
CA THR A 79 -39.73 27.35 27.61
C THR A 79 -38.95 28.40 26.82
N MET A 80 -38.38 28.01 25.67
CA MET A 80 -37.55 28.85 24.85
C MET A 80 -38.38 29.83 23.97
N PRO A 81 -38.04 31.13 23.90
CA PRO A 81 -38.61 32.06 22.95
C PRO A 81 -38.43 31.61 21.49
N GLU A 82 -39.38 32.00 20.61
CA GLU A 82 -39.37 31.52 19.21
C GLU A 82 -38.11 31.91 18.42
N ASP A 83 -37.62 33.15 18.63
CA ASP A 83 -36.36 33.60 18.01
C ASP A 83 -35.16 32.70 18.42
N LYS A 84 -35.14 32.27 19.66
CA LYS A 84 -34.11 31.36 20.20
C LYS A 84 -34.26 29.93 19.69
N LYS A 85 -35.51 29.46 19.52
CA LYS A 85 -35.77 28.16 18.91
C LYS A 85 -35.22 28.08 17.49
N LEU A 86 -35.53 29.08 16.66
CA LEU A 86 -35.09 29.18 15.29
C LEU A 86 -33.54 29.20 15.20
N ALA A 87 -32.91 30.02 16.01
CA ALA A 87 -31.44 30.10 16.07
C ALA A 87 -30.81 28.77 16.48
N ALA A 88 -31.35 28.10 17.49
CA ALA A 88 -30.84 26.79 17.95
C ALA A 88 -31.02 25.69 16.90
N GLN A 89 -32.15 25.68 16.17
CA GLN A 89 -32.38 24.75 15.06
C GLN A 89 -31.39 24.99 13.92
N GLN A 90 -31.16 26.21 13.53
CA GLN A 90 -30.19 26.56 12.47
C GLN A 90 -28.79 26.12 12.85
N ASP A 91 -28.40 26.31 14.11
CA ASP A 91 -27.08 25.92 14.60
C ASP A 91 -26.92 24.39 14.66
N LEU A 92 -27.95 23.65 15.09
CA LEU A 92 -27.93 22.18 15.03
C LEU A 92 -27.77 21.67 13.59
N VAL A 93 -28.49 22.24 12.63
CA VAL A 93 -28.35 21.91 11.20
C VAL A 93 -26.94 22.20 10.72
N GLN A 94 -26.38 23.35 11.11
CA GLN A 94 -25.01 23.70 10.74
C GLN A 94 -23.97 22.72 11.34
N MET A 95 -24.15 22.31 12.59
CA MET A 95 -23.27 21.33 13.24
C MET A 95 -23.35 19.98 12.53
N GLU A 96 -24.54 19.53 12.17
CA GLU A 96 -24.73 18.26 11.43
C GLU A 96 -24.06 18.33 10.06
N GLN A 97 -24.22 19.43 9.33
CA GLN A 97 -23.54 19.63 8.04
C GLN A 97 -22.01 19.62 8.20
N ASN A 98 -21.49 20.28 9.24
CA ASN A 98 -20.05 20.29 9.51
C ASN A 98 -19.53 18.88 9.79
N ILE A 99 -20.25 18.04 10.57
CA ILE A 99 -19.90 16.64 10.83
C ILE A 99 -19.90 15.84 9.54
N MET A 100 -20.94 15.97 8.71
CA MET A 100 -21.01 15.27 7.41
C MET A 100 -19.89 15.69 6.48
N ASN A 101 -19.61 16.99 6.38
CA ASN A 101 -18.54 17.53 5.54
C ASN A 101 -17.17 17.03 6.02
N PHE A 102 -16.91 17.09 7.33
CA PHE A 102 -15.67 16.60 7.91
C PHE A 102 -15.46 15.10 7.64
N ARG A 103 -16.51 14.28 7.84
CA ARG A 103 -16.45 12.85 7.55
C ARG A 103 -16.16 12.60 6.07
N LYS A 104 -16.85 13.30 5.18
CA LYS A 104 -16.63 13.18 3.73
C LYS A 104 -15.23 13.61 3.33
N GLU A 105 -14.76 14.75 3.82
CA GLU A 105 -13.44 15.29 3.50
C GLU A 105 -12.33 14.37 3.97
N LYS A 106 -12.41 13.83 5.20
CA LYS A 106 -11.34 13.02 5.78
C LYS A 106 -11.41 11.56 5.40
N PHE A 107 -12.61 10.96 5.33
CA PHE A 107 -12.79 9.50 5.28
C PHE A 107 -13.58 8.99 4.06
N ALA A 108 -14.00 9.85 3.11
CA ALA A 108 -14.71 9.33 1.94
C ALA A 108 -13.87 8.30 1.18
N GLN A 109 -14.48 7.15 0.88
CA GLN A 109 -13.81 6.05 0.21
C GLN A 109 -13.18 6.51 -1.13
N GLY A 110 -11.91 6.25 -1.31
CA GLY A 110 -11.13 6.56 -2.51
C GLY A 110 -10.81 8.04 -2.73
N THR A 111 -11.49 8.99 -2.05
CA THR A 111 -11.34 10.44 -2.29
C THR A 111 -11.05 11.26 -1.03
N GLY A 112 -11.25 10.68 0.14
CA GLY A 112 -10.97 11.32 1.42
C GLY A 112 -9.49 11.61 1.61
N GLU A 113 -9.19 12.56 2.47
CA GLU A 113 -7.82 13.01 2.74
C GLU A 113 -6.94 11.86 3.26
N ILE A 114 -7.53 10.87 3.95
CA ILE A 114 -6.81 9.68 4.44
C ILE A 114 -6.15 8.90 3.30
N TYR A 115 -6.82 8.78 2.14
CA TYR A 115 -6.26 8.06 0.99
C TYR A 115 -5.09 8.82 0.38
N LYS A 116 -5.21 10.16 0.26
CA LYS A 116 -4.12 11.00 -0.22
C LYS A 116 -2.91 10.94 0.71
N LYS A 117 -3.15 10.99 2.02
CA LYS A 117 -2.08 10.88 3.03
C LYS A 117 -1.44 9.50 3.04
N ASN A 118 -2.21 8.44 2.84
CA ASN A 118 -1.67 7.10 2.65
C ASN A 118 -0.69 7.09 1.47
N ASP A 119 -1.12 7.57 0.30
CA ASP A 119 -0.26 7.58 -0.89
C ASP A 119 0.98 8.46 -0.68
N GLU A 120 0.85 9.66 -0.10
CA GLU A 120 1.98 10.55 0.19
C GLU A 120 3.00 9.92 1.15
N ILE A 121 2.54 9.23 2.19
CA ILE A 121 3.38 8.61 3.21
C ILE A 121 4.04 7.33 2.67
N PHE A 122 3.29 6.52 1.91
CA PHE A 122 3.79 5.23 1.44
C PHE A 122 4.48 5.27 0.07
N ALA A 123 4.31 6.32 -0.74
CA ALA A 123 5.04 6.41 -2.02
C ALA A 123 6.56 6.27 -1.85
N PRO A 124 7.24 7.03 -0.98
CA PRO A 124 8.69 6.89 -0.80
C PRO A 124 9.10 5.53 -0.21
N ILE A 125 8.22 4.89 0.57
CA ILE A 125 8.44 3.54 1.12
C ILE A 125 8.42 2.51 -0.01
N LYS A 126 7.41 2.57 -0.89
CA LYS A 126 7.30 1.70 -2.07
C LYS A 126 8.49 1.85 -3.00
N ASP A 127 8.91 3.09 -3.27
CA ASP A 127 10.06 3.35 -4.15
C ASP A 127 11.34 2.71 -3.62
N LYS A 128 11.61 2.83 -2.33
CA LYS A 128 12.77 2.19 -1.69
C LYS A 128 12.70 0.67 -1.74
N ILE A 129 11.50 0.09 -1.51
CA ILE A 129 11.29 -1.36 -1.60
C ILE A 129 11.55 -1.84 -3.03
N TYR A 130 11.01 -1.17 -4.05
CA TYR A 130 11.23 -1.54 -5.44
C TYR A 130 12.69 -1.41 -5.87
N ASP A 131 13.39 -0.37 -5.42
CA ASP A 131 14.83 -0.21 -5.66
C ASP A 131 15.63 -1.36 -5.03
N ALA A 132 15.34 -1.71 -3.78
CA ALA A 132 15.99 -2.83 -3.10
C ALA A 132 15.70 -4.17 -3.78
N ILE A 133 14.45 -4.42 -4.22
CA ILE A 133 14.07 -5.60 -5.00
C ILE A 133 14.87 -5.65 -6.30
N GLY A 134 14.97 -4.53 -7.03
CA GLY A 134 15.72 -4.46 -8.28
C GLY A 134 17.22 -4.74 -8.10
N LYS A 135 17.81 -4.27 -7.00
CA LYS A 135 19.21 -4.56 -6.65
C LYS A 135 19.41 -6.06 -6.34
N VAL A 136 18.53 -6.65 -5.51
CA VAL A 136 18.57 -8.07 -5.18
C VAL A 136 18.34 -8.94 -6.42
N ALA A 137 17.41 -8.56 -7.31
CA ALA A 137 17.18 -9.27 -8.56
C ALA A 137 18.45 -9.37 -9.41
N LYS A 138 19.18 -8.26 -9.54
CA LYS A 138 20.46 -8.24 -10.27
C LYS A 138 21.54 -9.08 -9.60
N GLU A 139 21.67 -8.98 -8.30
CA GLU A 139 22.65 -9.75 -7.51
C GLU A 139 22.41 -11.26 -7.58
N GLU A 140 21.13 -11.67 -7.56
CA GLU A 140 20.73 -13.08 -7.63
C GLU A 140 20.58 -13.61 -9.06
N GLY A 141 20.73 -12.74 -10.08
CA GLY A 141 20.53 -13.10 -11.48
C GLY A 141 19.08 -13.50 -11.80
N MET A 142 18.12 -12.88 -11.14
CA MET A 142 16.69 -13.12 -11.36
C MET A 142 16.16 -12.24 -12.49
N ASN A 143 15.32 -12.82 -13.34
CA ASN A 143 14.66 -12.12 -14.43
C ASN A 143 13.32 -11.54 -13.99
N PHE A 144 12.66 -12.19 -13.03
CA PHE A 144 11.38 -11.76 -12.46
C PHE A 144 11.36 -12.00 -10.95
N ILE A 145 10.72 -11.10 -10.23
CA ILE A 145 10.37 -11.28 -8.81
C ILE A 145 8.88 -10.97 -8.67
N PHE A 146 8.12 -11.91 -8.14
CA PHE A 146 6.71 -11.76 -7.84
C PHE A 146 6.50 -11.40 -6.36
N ASP A 147 5.45 -10.64 -6.08
CA ASP A 147 5.01 -10.44 -4.70
C ASP A 147 3.98 -11.51 -4.33
N LYS A 148 4.31 -12.35 -3.36
CA LYS A 148 3.43 -13.43 -2.92
C LYS A 148 2.26 -12.91 -2.05
N SER A 149 2.38 -11.72 -1.48
CA SER A 149 1.33 -11.06 -0.69
C SER A 149 0.43 -10.14 -1.54
N GLY A 150 0.71 -10.00 -2.84
CA GLY A 150 -0.08 -9.23 -3.78
C GLY A 150 -1.27 -10.00 -4.36
N ASP A 151 -1.87 -9.45 -5.42
CA ASP A 151 -3.05 -10.02 -6.08
C ASP A 151 -2.77 -11.32 -6.88
N ILE A 152 -1.49 -11.68 -7.03
CA ILE A 152 -1.07 -12.90 -7.73
C ILE A 152 -1.20 -14.09 -6.79
N ILE A 153 -2.06 -15.05 -7.16
CA ILE A 153 -2.23 -16.29 -6.39
C ILE A 153 -1.04 -17.21 -6.68
N LEU A 154 -0.11 -17.31 -5.76
CA LEU A 154 1.02 -18.21 -5.82
C LEU A 154 0.68 -19.48 -5.02
N LEU A 155 0.31 -20.57 -5.71
CA LEU A 155 -0.12 -21.82 -5.07
C LEU A 155 1.05 -22.61 -4.45
N TYR A 156 2.24 -22.52 -5.06
CA TYR A 156 3.47 -23.13 -4.60
C TYR A 156 4.66 -22.30 -5.03
N ALA A 157 5.63 -22.17 -4.13
CA ALA A 157 6.94 -21.60 -4.43
C ALA A 157 7.99 -22.28 -3.56
N ASP A 158 9.09 -22.68 -4.17
CA ASP A 158 10.24 -23.21 -3.45
C ASP A 158 10.92 -22.09 -2.67
N SER A 159 11.19 -22.33 -1.38
CA SER A 159 11.82 -21.37 -0.48
C SER A 159 13.23 -20.95 -0.91
N ALA A 160 13.90 -21.74 -1.76
CA ALA A 160 15.19 -21.37 -2.36
C ALA A 160 15.09 -20.10 -3.25
N PHE A 161 13.91 -19.76 -3.73
CA PHE A 161 13.65 -18.58 -4.55
C PHE A 161 13.02 -17.40 -3.77
N ASP A 162 12.88 -17.56 -2.44
CA ASP A 162 12.42 -16.47 -1.56
C ASP A 162 13.56 -15.48 -1.31
N VAL A 163 13.39 -14.24 -1.75
CA VAL A 163 14.37 -13.18 -1.54
C VAL A 163 13.91 -12.11 -0.54
N THR A 164 12.81 -12.38 0.17
CA THR A 164 12.21 -11.44 1.16
C THR A 164 13.23 -10.90 2.14
N TYR A 165 13.99 -11.78 2.79
CA TYR A 165 14.96 -11.37 3.81
C TYR A 165 16.22 -10.72 3.21
N LYS A 166 16.58 -11.04 1.97
CA LYS A 166 17.66 -10.33 1.26
C LYS A 166 17.28 -8.89 0.95
N VAL A 167 16.04 -8.68 0.51
CA VAL A 167 15.49 -7.33 0.30
C VAL A 167 15.42 -6.56 1.61
N LEU A 168 14.92 -7.20 2.67
CA LEU A 168 14.82 -6.59 4.00
C LEU A 168 16.19 -6.20 4.56
N ASP A 169 17.21 -7.05 4.41
CA ASP A 169 18.58 -6.76 4.83
C ASP A 169 19.15 -5.56 4.05
N LYS A 170 18.90 -5.50 2.75
CA LYS A 170 19.32 -4.38 1.91
C LYS A 170 18.67 -3.06 2.35
N LEU A 171 17.38 -3.06 2.63
CA LEU A 171 16.66 -1.90 3.17
C LEU A 171 17.20 -1.45 4.52
N LYS A 172 17.52 -2.39 5.42
CA LYS A 172 18.08 -2.09 6.76
C LYS A 172 19.48 -1.48 6.71
N ARG A 173 20.27 -1.82 5.71
CA ARG A 173 21.62 -1.26 5.50
C ARG A 173 21.62 0.12 4.84
N GLY A 174 20.49 0.61 4.36
CA GLY A 174 20.38 1.95 3.76
C GLY A 174 21.06 2.06 2.40
N SER A 175 20.94 1.05 1.58
CA SER A 175 21.55 0.96 0.23
C SER A 175 20.81 1.78 -0.81
#